data_961b67e34e253db9ff1f92e4585276fe
#
_entry.id   961b67e34e253db9ff1f92e4585276fe
#
_cell.length_a   1.000
_cell.length_b   1.000
_cell.length_c   1.000
_cell.angle_alpha   90.00
_cell.angle_beta   90.00
_cell.angle_gamma   90.00
#
_symmetry.space_group_name_H-M   'P 1'
#
loop_
_entity.id
_entity.type
_entity.pdbx_description
1 polymer ?
#
loop_
_entity_poly.entity_id
_entity_poly.type
_entity_poly.pdbx_seq_one_letter_code
_entity_poly.pdbx_strand_id
1 'polypeptide(L)'
;MNHFRTIPVVNIAGPGSQPEEEDFNFLPIPAGINLPLTPVLPEQALPAEIHVARQVLTTLISNMDNPVETLSFPLTYKLNAAEQQNSGLLDQLLGEGEISARVLLPDGKEQRIQETVFTGVWRVREYNADQQRVADEIIIGPIPESIWRTHPQPPITPELPPQPAELMNGAFIAHEIAGRVKQPIKEPHIINLTLLPVNDADREYLDLFLGEGCRAIFSRGYGKCRIVSTHFPGVWRVNYFNDMNTLLQDMIEIADIPDIAVAGSDDIEDACEGLKNTLEWLKEYPVTENEPVVRMECKVCWWVYDPALGDDVWQIPPGVPFSQLPDYWCCPVCETSKSGFMVIDEGNHSCKD
;
A
#
# COMPACT_ATOMS: atom_id res chain seq x y z
N MET A 1 12.71 -10.47 16.67
CA MET A 1 12.99 -10.91 15.27
C MET A 1 12.69 -9.71 14.38
N ASN A 2 13.73 -9.15 13.74
CA ASN A 2 13.63 -7.91 12.95
C ASN A 2 12.81 -8.15 11.67
N HIS A 3 11.54 -7.76 11.65
CA HIS A 3 10.69 -7.93 10.48
C HIS A 3 10.92 -6.91 9.35
N PHE A 4 11.72 -5.86 9.61
CA PHE A 4 11.91 -4.75 8.65
C PHE A 4 13.26 -4.76 7.91
N ARG A 5 14.12 -5.76 8.15
CA ARG A 5 15.49 -5.84 7.57
C ARG A 5 15.60 -6.57 6.23
N THR A 6 14.56 -6.70 5.43
CA THR A 6 14.62 -7.51 4.19
C THR A 6 14.89 -6.70 2.91
N ILE A 7 15.54 -5.55 2.98
CA ILE A 7 16.13 -4.92 1.79
C ILE A 7 17.63 -5.11 1.90
N PRO A 8 18.29 -5.86 1.01
CA PRO A 8 19.74 -5.99 1.05
C PRO A 8 20.37 -4.62 0.76
N VAL A 9 21.08 -4.08 1.75
CA VAL A 9 21.94 -2.90 1.57
C VAL A 9 23.22 -3.42 0.95
N VAL A 10 23.50 -3.05 -0.31
CA VAL A 10 24.79 -3.31 -0.94
C VAL A 10 25.73 -2.18 -0.55
N ASN A 11 26.70 -2.45 0.32
CA ASN A 11 27.79 -1.51 0.59
C ASN A 11 28.67 -1.40 -0.67
N ILE A 12 28.65 -0.25 -1.32
CA ILE A 12 29.57 0.06 -2.40
C ILE A 12 30.82 0.70 -1.80
N ALA A 13 31.98 0.17 -2.14
CA ALA A 13 33.30 0.69 -1.78
C ALA A 13 33.41 2.18 -2.18
N GLY A 14 34.13 2.95 -1.35
CA GLY A 14 34.19 4.40 -1.31
C GLY A 14 34.48 5.17 -2.61
N PRO A 15 34.52 6.51 -2.55
CA PRO A 15 34.62 7.37 -3.73
C PRO A 15 35.93 7.12 -4.48
N GLY A 16 35.80 6.66 -5.73
CA GLY A 16 36.93 6.43 -6.66
C GLY A 16 36.92 5.09 -7.39
N SER A 17 35.98 4.19 -7.16
CA SER A 17 35.91 2.88 -7.81
C SER A 17 34.69 2.69 -8.72
N GLN A 18 34.10 3.75 -9.24
CA GLN A 18 33.05 3.62 -10.27
C GLN A 18 33.75 3.49 -11.63
N PRO A 19 33.38 2.48 -12.46
CA PRO A 19 33.76 2.49 -13.86
C PRO A 19 33.16 3.75 -14.49
N GLU A 20 33.94 4.41 -15.36
CA GLU A 20 33.50 5.56 -16.16
C GLU A 20 32.18 5.22 -16.83
N GLU A 21 31.16 6.04 -16.55
CA GLU A 21 29.81 5.87 -17.12
C GLU A 21 29.91 6.01 -18.64
N GLU A 22 29.55 4.95 -19.37
CA GLU A 22 29.19 5.10 -20.77
C GLU A 22 28.02 6.09 -20.84
N ASP A 23 28.15 7.13 -21.68
CA ASP A 23 27.12 8.15 -21.95
C ASP A 23 25.80 7.47 -22.30
N PHE A 24 24.93 7.25 -21.30
CA PHE A 24 23.54 6.89 -21.55
C PHE A 24 22.83 8.12 -22.12
N ASN A 25 22.64 8.10 -23.43
CA ASN A 25 21.82 9.07 -24.14
C ASN A 25 20.36 8.85 -23.71
N PHE A 26 19.98 9.45 -22.58
CA PHE A 26 18.58 9.49 -22.16
C PHE A 26 17.81 10.29 -23.20
N LEU A 27 16.92 9.62 -23.92
CA LEU A 27 15.87 10.31 -24.67
C LEU A 27 15.19 11.25 -23.68
N PRO A 28 15.13 12.58 -23.94
CA PRO A 28 14.45 13.49 -23.06
C PRO A 28 13.00 13.03 -22.95
N ILE A 29 12.60 12.55 -21.79
CA ILE A 29 11.20 12.34 -21.48
C ILE A 29 10.56 13.73 -21.55
N PRO A 30 9.57 13.96 -22.44
CA PRO A 30 8.91 15.25 -22.50
C PRO A 30 8.37 15.59 -21.11
N ALA A 31 8.87 16.66 -20.51
CA ALA A 31 8.29 17.20 -19.30
C ALA A 31 6.84 17.58 -19.65
N GLY A 32 5.86 16.87 -19.07
CA GLY A 32 4.45 17.12 -19.32
C GLY A 32 3.60 15.93 -19.75
N ILE A 33 4.11 14.71 -19.77
CA ILE A 33 3.22 13.56 -19.79
C ILE A 33 2.79 13.30 -18.33
N ASN A 34 1.85 14.09 -17.86
CA ASN A 34 0.92 13.61 -16.86
C ASN A 34 0.09 12.52 -17.57
N LEU A 35 0.56 11.29 -17.51
CA LEU A 35 -0.31 10.16 -17.76
C LEU A 35 -1.37 10.27 -16.68
N PRO A 36 -2.65 10.55 -17.02
CA PRO A 36 -3.69 10.38 -16.04
C PRO A 36 -3.52 8.94 -15.54
N LEU A 37 -3.37 8.75 -14.23
CA LEU A 37 -3.43 7.44 -13.59
C LEU A 37 -4.90 6.99 -13.71
N THR A 38 -5.31 6.71 -14.94
CA THR A 38 -6.61 6.09 -15.19
C THR A 38 -6.46 4.66 -14.68
N PRO A 39 -7.25 4.27 -13.69
CA PRO A 39 -7.23 2.90 -13.21
C PRO A 39 -7.45 1.98 -14.41
N VAL A 40 -6.65 0.92 -14.53
CA VAL A 40 -6.88 -0.14 -15.53
C VAL A 40 -8.15 -0.85 -15.09
N LEU A 41 -9.24 -0.53 -15.79
CA LEU A 41 -10.56 -1.02 -15.44
C LEU A 41 -10.73 -2.43 -15.99
N PRO A 42 -11.31 -3.35 -15.23
CA PRO A 42 -11.58 -4.68 -15.72
C PRO A 42 -12.62 -4.61 -16.86
N GLU A 43 -12.44 -5.44 -17.87
CA GLU A 43 -13.43 -5.54 -18.96
C GLU A 43 -14.79 -6.02 -18.45
N GLN A 44 -14.79 -6.74 -17.33
CA GLN A 44 -16.00 -7.28 -16.72
C GLN A 44 -15.88 -7.25 -15.19
N ALA A 45 -16.85 -6.65 -14.53
CA ALA A 45 -16.98 -6.67 -13.09
C ALA A 45 -18.30 -7.31 -12.67
N LEU A 46 -18.31 -7.99 -11.52
CA LEU A 46 -19.53 -8.61 -11.00
C LEU A 46 -20.54 -7.53 -10.57
N PRO A 47 -21.85 -7.73 -10.77
CA PRO A 47 -22.89 -6.78 -10.34
C PRO A 47 -22.78 -6.39 -8.86
N ALA A 48 -22.42 -7.33 -8.00
CA ALA A 48 -22.20 -7.08 -6.57
C ALA A 48 -21.03 -6.14 -6.32
N GLU A 49 -19.91 -6.28 -7.03
CA GLU A 49 -18.74 -5.42 -6.92
C GLU A 49 -19.04 -4.00 -7.41
N ILE A 50 -19.79 -3.87 -8.54
CA ILE A 50 -20.23 -2.58 -9.07
C ILE A 50 -21.12 -1.87 -8.05
N HIS A 51 -22.06 -2.61 -7.44
CA HIS A 51 -22.94 -2.06 -6.41
C HIS A 51 -22.14 -1.53 -5.21
N VAL A 52 -21.21 -2.34 -4.69
CA VAL A 52 -20.33 -1.96 -3.56
C VAL A 52 -19.49 -0.74 -3.92
N ALA A 53 -18.84 -0.74 -5.08
CA ALA A 53 -18.01 0.39 -5.51
C ALA A 53 -18.84 1.69 -5.62
N ARG A 54 -20.03 1.64 -6.25
CA ARG A 54 -20.94 2.80 -6.33
C ARG A 54 -21.36 3.31 -4.96
N GLN A 55 -21.75 2.42 -4.06
CA GLN A 55 -22.20 2.77 -2.71
C GLN A 55 -21.07 3.44 -1.91
N VAL A 56 -19.89 2.82 -1.91
CA VAL A 56 -18.73 3.33 -1.16
C VAL A 56 -18.30 4.69 -1.71
N LEU A 57 -18.09 4.81 -3.02
CA LEU A 57 -17.69 6.08 -3.65
C LEU A 57 -18.72 7.19 -3.42
N THR A 58 -20.02 6.89 -3.53
CA THR A 58 -21.08 7.87 -3.26
C THR A 58 -21.00 8.37 -1.80
N THR A 59 -20.77 7.47 -0.85
CA THR A 59 -20.67 7.84 0.57
C THR A 59 -19.41 8.66 0.85
N LEU A 60 -18.26 8.28 0.26
CA LEU A 60 -17.00 9.03 0.41
C LEU A 60 -17.17 10.46 -0.13
N ILE A 61 -17.71 10.61 -1.35
CA ILE A 61 -17.91 11.91 -1.99
C ILE A 61 -18.89 12.76 -1.19
N SER A 62 -20.00 12.18 -0.69
CA SER A 62 -20.97 12.95 0.10
C SER A 62 -20.37 13.48 1.42
N ASN A 63 -19.40 12.76 2.00
CA ASN A 63 -18.69 13.23 3.17
C ASN A 63 -17.69 14.38 2.86
N MET A 64 -17.31 14.53 1.59
CA MET A 64 -16.40 15.57 1.09
C MET A 64 -17.13 16.75 0.44
N ASP A 65 -18.46 16.82 0.47
CA ASP A 65 -19.25 17.87 -0.22
C ASP A 65 -19.08 19.30 0.37
N ASN A 66 -18.35 19.44 1.48
CA ASN A 66 -17.97 20.72 2.03
C ASN A 66 -16.57 21.11 1.55
N PRO A 67 -16.24 22.42 1.49
CA PRO A 67 -14.89 22.87 1.18
C PRO A 67 -13.86 22.17 2.09
N VAL A 68 -12.76 21.68 1.52
CA VAL A 68 -11.72 20.90 2.22
C VAL A 68 -11.20 21.62 3.47
N GLU A 69 -11.09 22.95 3.41
CA GLU A 69 -10.66 23.81 4.52
C GLU A 69 -11.61 23.76 5.73
N THR A 70 -12.87 23.39 5.51
CA THR A 70 -13.89 23.27 6.57
C THR A 70 -14.11 21.85 7.07
N LEU A 71 -13.50 20.86 6.42
CA LEU A 71 -13.62 19.47 6.81
C LEU A 71 -12.74 19.17 8.02
N SER A 72 -13.28 18.36 8.92
CA SER A 72 -12.52 17.81 10.04
C SER A 72 -11.98 16.44 9.65
N PHE A 73 -10.72 16.35 9.36
CA PHE A 73 -10.06 15.08 9.05
C PHE A 73 -9.63 14.33 10.33
N PRO A 74 -9.58 12.97 10.29
CA PRO A 74 -9.84 12.11 9.14
C PRO A 74 -11.35 11.83 8.92
N LEU A 75 -11.74 11.68 7.65
CA LEU A 75 -13.02 11.08 7.30
C LEU A 75 -12.82 9.57 7.12
N THR A 76 -13.58 8.74 7.81
CA THR A 76 -13.37 7.29 7.80
C THR A 76 -14.63 6.56 7.34
N TYR A 77 -14.45 5.64 6.38
CA TYR A 77 -15.45 4.69 5.94
C TYR A 77 -15.01 3.27 6.28
N LYS A 78 -15.80 2.55 7.06
CA LYS A 78 -15.52 1.16 7.44
C LYS A 78 -16.32 0.21 6.55
N LEU A 79 -15.62 -0.67 5.84
CA LEU A 79 -16.26 -1.68 5.02
C LEU A 79 -16.85 -2.79 5.92
N ASN A 80 -18.12 -3.10 5.73
CA ASN A 80 -18.75 -4.26 6.35
C ASN A 80 -18.28 -5.58 5.66
N ALA A 81 -18.65 -6.73 6.23
CA ALA A 81 -18.19 -8.04 5.73
C ALA A 81 -18.62 -8.32 4.28
N ALA A 82 -19.82 -7.91 3.87
CA ALA A 82 -20.32 -8.11 2.51
C ALA A 82 -19.57 -7.20 1.50
N GLU A 83 -19.29 -5.95 1.89
CA GLU A 83 -18.49 -5.02 1.09
C GLU A 83 -17.04 -5.51 0.95
N GLN A 84 -16.45 -6.05 2.00
CA GLN A 84 -15.10 -6.62 1.96
C GLN A 84 -14.98 -7.83 1.02
N GLN A 85 -16.03 -8.66 0.93
CA GLN A 85 -16.08 -9.81 0.01
C GLN A 85 -16.20 -9.39 -1.45
N ASN A 86 -16.82 -8.23 -1.72
CA ASN A 86 -17.09 -7.71 -3.05
C ASN A 86 -16.29 -6.42 -3.34
N SER A 87 -15.09 -6.28 -2.75
CA SER A 87 -14.27 -5.07 -2.91
C SER A 87 -13.34 -5.11 -4.12
N GLY A 88 -13.33 -6.15 -4.93
CA GLY A 88 -12.37 -6.34 -6.02
C GLY A 88 -12.34 -5.18 -7.01
N LEU A 89 -13.50 -4.76 -7.52
CA LEU A 89 -13.58 -3.59 -8.40
C LEU A 89 -13.18 -2.30 -7.67
N LEU A 90 -13.62 -2.12 -6.41
CA LEU A 90 -13.25 -0.95 -5.61
C LEU A 90 -11.74 -0.86 -5.41
N ASP A 91 -11.07 -1.98 -5.14
CA ASP A 91 -9.61 -2.05 -4.99
C ASP A 91 -8.88 -1.65 -6.29
N GLN A 92 -9.42 -2.05 -7.45
CA GLN A 92 -8.88 -1.66 -8.75
C GLN A 92 -9.10 -0.18 -9.07
N LEU A 93 -10.29 0.36 -8.76
CA LEU A 93 -10.60 1.77 -8.98
C LEU A 93 -9.77 2.69 -8.10
N LEU A 94 -9.55 2.30 -6.86
CA LEU A 94 -8.72 3.06 -5.93
C LEU A 94 -7.22 2.91 -6.24
N GLY A 95 -6.80 1.78 -6.79
CA GLY A 95 -5.41 1.50 -7.17
C GLY A 95 -4.40 1.63 -6.02
N GLU A 96 -3.13 1.68 -6.36
CA GLU A 96 -2.02 1.88 -5.42
C GLU A 96 -1.25 3.15 -5.76
N GLY A 97 -1.23 4.10 -4.84
CA GLY A 97 -0.45 5.33 -4.90
C GLY A 97 1.01 5.11 -4.49
N GLU A 98 1.70 6.20 -4.22
CA GLU A 98 3.14 6.20 -4.00
C GLU A 98 3.53 5.77 -2.58
N ILE A 99 2.67 6.00 -1.60
CA ILE A 99 2.99 5.80 -0.18
C ILE A 99 2.30 4.54 0.35
N SER A 100 3.09 3.70 1.00
CA SER A 100 2.59 2.58 1.79
C SER A 100 3.19 2.59 3.19
N ALA A 101 2.45 2.09 4.19
CA ALA A 101 2.95 2.01 5.55
C ALA A 101 2.52 0.73 6.26
N ARG A 102 3.30 0.37 7.27
CA ARG A 102 3.00 -0.70 8.22
C ARG A 102 3.09 -0.18 9.63
N VAL A 103 2.10 -0.51 10.44
CA VAL A 103 2.03 -0.12 11.85
C VAL A 103 1.78 -1.37 12.68
N LEU A 104 2.68 -1.67 13.60
CA LEU A 104 2.49 -2.72 14.60
C LEU A 104 1.79 -2.12 15.81
N LEU A 105 0.59 -2.62 16.12
CA LEU A 105 -0.21 -2.16 17.23
C LEU A 105 0.19 -2.85 18.54
N PRO A 106 -0.04 -2.21 19.71
CA PRO A 106 0.32 -2.78 21.02
C PRO A 106 -0.38 -4.11 21.33
N ASP A 107 -1.53 -4.38 20.73
CA ASP A 107 -2.30 -5.63 20.88
C ASP A 107 -1.79 -6.77 19.96
N GLY A 108 -0.68 -6.55 19.26
CA GLY A 108 -0.05 -7.53 18.36
C GLY A 108 -0.64 -7.58 16.97
N LYS A 109 -1.62 -6.74 16.66
CA LYS A 109 -2.14 -6.60 15.30
C LYS A 109 -1.22 -5.76 14.43
N GLU A 110 -1.34 -5.95 13.11
CA GLU A 110 -0.62 -5.18 12.10
C GLU A 110 -1.62 -4.41 11.25
N GLN A 111 -1.41 -3.10 11.08
CA GLN A 111 -2.09 -2.33 10.06
C GLN A 111 -1.21 -2.19 8.82
N ARG A 112 -1.78 -2.50 7.68
CA ARG A 112 -1.21 -2.26 6.35
C ARG A 112 -1.99 -1.13 5.71
N ILE A 113 -1.27 -0.09 5.39
CA ILE A 113 -1.81 1.17 4.90
C ILE A 113 -1.25 1.38 3.51
N GLN A 114 -2.12 1.64 2.56
CA GLN A 114 -1.75 1.95 1.19
C GLN A 114 -2.47 3.23 0.77
N GLU A 115 -1.73 4.22 0.33
CA GLU A 115 -2.30 5.35 -0.37
C GLU A 115 -2.88 4.87 -1.70
N THR A 116 -4.01 5.40 -2.09
CA THR A 116 -4.62 5.09 -3.39
C THR A 116 -4.02 5.99 -4.47
N VAL A 117 -4.45 5.83 -5.72
CA VAL A 117 -4.07 6.77 -6.80
C VAL A 117 -4.61 8.18 -6.58
N PHE A 118 -5.54 8.34 -5.66
CA PHE A 118 -6.08 9.61 -5.20
C PHE A 118 -5.33 10.02 -3.94
N THR A 119 -4.40 10.96 -4.04
CA THR A 119 -3.55 11.41 -2.94
C THR A 119 -4.38 11.87 -1.74
N GLY A 120 -4.04 11.39 -0.53
CA GLY A 120 -4.82 11.66 0.67
C GLY A 120 -6.04 10.74 0.87
N VAL A 121 -6.26 9.78 -0.01
CA VAL A 121 -7.23 8.69 0.16
C VAL A 121 -6.47 7.40 0.45
N TRP A 122 -6.68 6.85 1.63
CA TRP A 122 -5.90 5.75 2.19
C TRP A 122 -6.74 4.51 2.39
N ARG A 123 -6.23 3.34 1.98
CA ARG A 123 -6.79 2.04 2.36
C ARG A 123 -6.05 1.51 3.57
N VAL A 124 -6.77 1.28 4.66
CA VAL A 124 -6.21 0.77 5.92
C VAL A 124 -6.81 -0.60 6.20
N ARG A 125 -5.97 -1.63 6.20
CA ARG A 125 -6.36 -3.01 6.50
C ARG A 125 -5.67 -3.47 7.76
N GLU A 126 -6.44 -3.97 8.73
CA GLU A 126 -5.91 -4.49 9.98
C GLU A 126 -5.93 -6.01 9.98
N TYR A 127 -4.83 -6.61 10.42
CA TYR A 127 -4.62 -8.05 10.48
C TYR A 127 -4.30 -8.48 11.91
N ASN A 128 -4.85 -9.62 12.33
CA ASN A 128 -4.49 -10.25 13.60
C ASN A 128 -3.15 -11.01 13.49
N ALA A 129 -2.72 -11.63 14.61
CA ALA A 129 -1.48 -12.41 14.65
C ALA A 129 -1.47 -13.61 13.66
N ASP A 130 -2.64 -14.14 13.33
CA ASP A 130 -2.82 -15.24 12.37
C ASP A 130 -2.88 -14.75 10.92
N GLN A 131 -2.58 -13.49 10.66
CA GLN A 131 -2.63 -12.84 9.34
C GLN A 131 -4.03 -12.82 8.71
N GLN A 132 -5.09 -12.92 9.52
CA GLN A 132 -6.46 -12.77 9.08
C GLN A 132 -6.86 -11.29 9.14
N ARG A 133 -7.49 -10.79 8.07
CA ARG A 133 -8.00 -9.42 8.03
C ARG A 133 -9.19 -9.28 9.00
N VAL A 134 -9.07 -8.37 9.95
CA VAL A 134 -10.08 -8.12 10.99
C VAL A 134 -10.80 -6.78 10.79
N ALA A 135 -10.19 -5.84 10.07
CA ALA A 135 -10.82 -4.58 9.69
C ALA A 135 -10.32 -4.13 8.30
N ASP A 136 -11.16 -3.35 7.61
CA ASP A 136 -10.86 -2.76 6.32
C ASP A 136 -11.56 -1.41 6.22
N GLU A 137 -10.78 -0.33 6.09
CA GLU A 137 -11.26 1.04 6.17
C GLU A 137 -10.69 1.87 5.02
N ILE A 138 -11.46 2.85 4.56
CA ILE A 138 -10.97 3.92 3.70
C ILE A 138 -10.94 5.19 4.53
N ILE A 139 -9.78 5.83 4.56
CA ILE A 139 -9.57 7.08 5.32
C ILE A 139 -9.23 8.18 4.32
N ILE A 140 -9.89 9.33 4.46
CA ILE A 140 -9.54 10.53 3.70
C ILE A 140 -8.96 11.55 4.67
N GLY A 141 -7.83 12.10 4.31
CA GLY A 141 -7.10 13.08 5.11
C GLY A 141 -5.62 13.10 4.78
N PRO A 142 -4.88 14.03 5.38
CA PRO A 142 -3.46 14.23 5.09
C PRO A 142 -2.63 12.96 5.31
N ILE A 143 -2.89 12.23 6.38
CA ILE A 143 -2.26 10.96 6.71
C ILE A 143 -3.09 10.23 7.78
N PRO A 144 -3.21 8.88 7.75
CA PRO A 144 -3.88 8.13 8.81
C PRO A 144 -3.26 8.32 10.19
N GLU A 145 -4.10 8.57 11.21
CA GLU A 145 -3.63 8.85 12.58
C GLU A 145 -2.73 7.76 13.16
N SER A 146 -2.95 6.50 12.82
CA SER A 146 -2.13 5.40 13.31
C SER A 146 -0.65 5.48 12.91
N ILE A 147 -0.34 6.24 11.85
CA ILE A 147 1.03 6.43 11.39
C ILE A 147 1.80 7.39 12.32
N TRP A 148 1.18 8.48 12.77
CA TRP A 148 1.87 9.51 13.54
C TRP A 148 1.44 9.60 15.00
N ARG A 149 0.20 9.23 15.32
CA ARG A 149 -0.29 9.29 16.69
C ARG A 149 0.42 8.24 17.54
N THR A 150 1.20 8.71 18.48
CA THR A 150 1.83 7.82 19.46
C THR A 150 0.77 7.31 20.42
N HIS A 151 0.70 5.99 20.61
CA HIS A 151 -0.03 5.45 21.74
C HIS A 151 0.60 5.99 23.04
N PRO A 152 -0.19 6.28 24.09
CA PRO A 152 0.34 6.72 25.36
C PRO A 152 1.36 5.69 25.87
N GLN A 153 2.62 6.02 25.75
CA GLN A 153 3.72 5.26 26.35
C GLN A 153 4.30 6.08 27.50
N PRO A 154 4.80 5.44 28.54
CA PRO A 154 5.53 6.18 29.57
C PRO A 154 6.65 6.96 28.89
N PRO A 155 6.97 8.18 29.38
CA PRO A 155 8.04 8.98 28.83
C PRO A 155 9.34 8.18 28.85
N ILE A 156 9.91 7.96 27.67
CA ILE A 156 11.18 7.25 27.51
C ILE A 156 12.29 8.24 27.91
N THR A 157 13.02 7.93 28.96
CA THR A 157 14.23 8.70 29.29
C THR A 157 15.32 8.24 28.33
N PRO A 158 15.87 9.15 27.49
CA PRO A 158 16.95 8.78 26.60
C PRO A 158 18.24 8.48 27.40
N GLU A 159 18.51 7.19 27.55
CA GLU A 159 19.79 6.72 28.16
C GLU A 159 20.73 6.42 27.01
N LEU A 160 21.94 7.02 27.12
CA LEU A 160 22.97 6.82 26.12
C LEU A 160 23.64 5.46 26.33
N PRO A 161 23.83 4.64 25.28
CA PRO A 161 24.61 3.42 25.42
C PRO A 161 26.08 3.67 25.84
N PRO A 162 26.77 2.65 26.34
CA PRO A 162 28.20 2.74 26.56
C PRO A 162 28.94 3.14 25.29
N GLN A 163 29.87 4.08 25.39
CA GLN A 163 30.58 4.64 24.24
C GLN A 163 31.80 3.76 23.89
N PRO A 164 31.80 3.13 22.68
CA PRO A 164 33.01 2.50 22.14
C PRO A 164 34.11 3.52 21.89
N ALA A 165 35.36 3.04 21.91
CA ALA A 165 36.51 3.92 21.71
C ALA A 165 36.68 4.45 20.28
N GLU A 166 36.02 3.77 19.32
CA GLU A 166 36.13 4.07 17.89
C GLU A 166 35.11 5.13 17.40
N LEU A 167 34.27 5.68 18.29
CA LEU A 167 33.29 6.70 17.91
C LEU A 167 33.96 8.01 17.48
N MET A 168 33.47 8.56 16.36
CA MET A 168 33.85 9.92 15.92
C MET A 168 32.80 10.94 16.35
N ASN A 169 31.59 10.88 15.88
CA ASN A 169 30.51 11.84 16.13
C ASN A 169 29.21 11.22 16.66
N GLY A 170 29.06 9.91 16.67
CA GLY A 170 27.83 9.24 17.08
C GLY A 170 27.32 9.64 18.46
N ALA A 171 28.24 9.80 19.43
CA ALA A 171 27.89 10.23 20.80
C ALA A 171 27.36 11.67 20.84
N PHE A 172 27.94 12.60 20.07
CA PHE A 172 27.46 13.99 20.01
C PHE A 172 26.07 14.08 19.38
N ILE A 173 25.84 13.33 18.29
CA ILE A 173 24.54 13.24 17.61
C ILE A 173 23.49 12.67 18.57
N ALA A 174 23.82 11.58 19.29
CA ALA A 174 22.91 10.99 20.27
C ALA A 174 22.57 11.97 21.40
N HIS A 175 23.53 12.75 21.87
CA HIS A 175 23.30 13.81 22.88
C HIS A 175 22.36 14.91 22.33
N GLU A 176 22.56 15.33 21.10
CA GLU A 176 21.69 16.32 20.46
C GLU A 176 20.26 15.82 20.40
N ILE A 177 20.02 14.57 19.90
CA ILE A 177 18.72 13.94 19.86
C ILE A 177 18.09 13.84 21.25
N ALA A 178 18.87 13.35 22.25
CA ALA A 178 18.41 13.22 23.63
C ALA A 178 18.01 14.57 24.26
N GLY A 179 18.64 15.64 23.86
CA GLY A 179 18.28 17.00 24.26
C GLY A 179 16.97 17.49 23.64
N ARG A 180 16.77 17.17 22.36
CA ARG A 180 15.58 17.61 21.61
C ARG A 180 14.32 16.82 21.94
N VAL A 181 14.42 15.52 22.13
CA VAL A 181 13.29 14.66 22.53
C VAL A 181 12.62 15.11 23.85
N LYS A 182 13.34 15.80 24.71
CA LYS A 182 12.80 16.36 25.96
C LYS A 182 11.98 17.64 25.78
N GLN A 183 12.00 18.21 24.58
CA GLN A 183 11.31 19.47 24.26
C GLN A 183 10.16 19.23 23.31
N PRO A 184 9.08 20.04 23.37
CA PRO A 184 8.03 19.99 22.35
C PRO A 184 8.61 20.26 20.96
N ILE A 185 8.21 19.48 20.00
CA ILE A 185 8.57 19.69 18.58
C ILE A 185 7.82 20.94 18.11
N LYS A 186 8.55 21.99 17.77
CA LYS A 186 8.00 23.24 17.22
C LYS A 186 8.23 23.34 15.72
N GLU A 187 9.39 22.88 15.28
CA GLU A 187 9.84 22.88 13.90
C GLU A 187 10.59 21.56 13.65
N PRO A 188 10.48 21.00 12.45
CA PRO A 188 11.25 19.82 12.08
C PRO A 188 12.75 20.08 12.23
N HIS A 189 13.48 19.09 12.76
CA HIS A 189 14.93 19.16 12.84
C HIS A 189 15.56 17.95 12.16
N ILE A 190 16.42 18.22 11.19
CA ILE A 190 17.03 17.19 10.33
C ILE A 190 18.54 17.10 10.64
N ILE A 191 18.99 15.88 10.95
CA ILE A 191 20.42 15.54 11.09
C ILE A 191 20.77 14.65 9.91
N ASN A 192 21.54 15.19 8.95
CA ASN A 192 21.94 14.45 7.75
C ASN A 192 23.28 13.74 8.00
N LEU A 193 23.20 12.43 8.27
CA LEU A 193 24.37 11.59 8.54
C LEU A 193 25.27 11.37 7.32
N THR A 194 24.73 11.55 6.10
CA THR A 194 25.53 11.45 4.87
C THR A 194 26.50 12.62 4.73
N LEU A 195 26.15 13.78 5.28
CA LEU A 195 26.98 14.99 5.22
C LEU A 195 27.91 15.14 6.42
N LEU A 196 27.71 14.35 7.47
CA LEU A 196 28.53 14.38 8.66
C LEU A 196 29.63 13.32 8.58
N PRO A 197 30.81 13.58 9.18
CA PRO A 197 31.89 12.60 9.29
C PRO A 197 31.50 11.53 10.33
N VAL A 198 30.75 10.52 9.90
CA VAL A 198 30.31 9.36 10.69
C VAL A 198 30.93 8.10 10.14
N ASN A 199 31.45 7.23 11.00
CA ASN A 199 31.95 5.91 10.65
C ASN A 199 30.91 4.81 10.95
N ASP A 200 31.27 3.56 10.70
CA ASP A 200 30.32 2.44 10.92
C ASP A 200 30.01 2.25 12.41
N ALA A 201 31.00 2.47 13.31
CA ALA A 201 30.75 2.41 14.75
C ALA A 201 29.79 3.49 15.24
N ASP A 202 29.83 4.70 14.65
CA ASP A 202 28.83 5.76 14.92
C ASP A 202 27.43 5.34 14.50
N ARG A 203 27.30 4.69 13.33
CA ARG A 203 25.99 4.21 12.82
C ARG A 203 25.42 3.12 13.72
N GLU A 204 26.22 2.13 14.08
CA GLU A 204 25.82 1.07 15.00
C GLU A 204 25.42 1.63 16.37
N TYR A 205 26.17 2.61 16.88
CA TYR A 205 25.86 3.28 18.14
C TYR A 205 24.54 4.04 18.08
N LEU A 206 24.29 4.76 16.99
CA LEU A 206 23.04 5.47 16.78
C LEU A 206 21.86 4.51 16.59
N ASP A 207 22.05 3.41 15.88
CA ASP A 207 21.01 2.38 15.70
C ASP A 207 20.66 1.73 17.05
N LEU A 208 21.65 1.48 17.90
CA LEU A 208 21.43 0.96 19.25
C LEU A 208 20.70 1.98 20.14
N PHE A 209 21.08 3.25 20.05
CA PHE A 209 20.46 4.34 20.82
C PHE A 209 19.02 4.60 20.41
N LEU A 210 18.76 4.69 19.11
CA LEU A 210 17.45 5.00 18.55
C LEU A 210 16.48 3.83 18.68
N GLY A 211 16.97 2.61 18.52
CA GLY A 211 16.16 1.40 18.46
C GLY A 211 15.17 1.41 17.29
N GLU A 212 14.41 0.35 17.15
CA GLU A 212 13.35 0.24 16.15
C GLU A 212 11.98 0.51 16.76
N GLY A 213 11.22 1.41 16.15
CA GLY A 213 9.82 1.65 16.51
C GLY A 213 8.86 0.69 15.80
N CYS A 214 7.58 0.98 15.93
CA CYS A 214 6.50 0.12 15.43
C CYS A 214 5.94 0.56 14.07
N ARG A 215 6.52 1.57 13.43
CA ARG A 215 6.00 2.15 12.18
C ARG A 215 7.07 2.19 11.12
N ALA A 216 6.69 1.81 9.90
CA ALA A 216 7.52 1.95 8.72
C ALA A 216 6.69 2.49 7.57
N ILE A 217 7.18 3.53 6.89
CA ILE A 217 6.57 4.17 5.73
C ILE A 217 7.53 3.98 4.56
N PHE A 218 6.99 3.71 3.40
CA PHE A 218 7.71 3.56 2.15
C PHE A 218 7.08 4.49 1.11
N SER A 219 7.88 5.36 0.51
CA SER A 219 7.46 6.19 -0.61
C SER A 219 8.23 5.79 -1.87
N ARG A 220 7.52 5.80 -3.01
CA ARG A 220 8.06 5.48 -4.35
C ARG A 220 8.06 6.68 -5.30
N GLY A 221 7.64 7.87 -4.83
CA GLY A 221 7.50 9.06 -5.64
C GLY A 221 8.82 9.62 -6.14
N TYR A 222 9.36 10.61 -5.47
CA TYR A 222 10.65 11.23 -5.85
C TYR A 222 11.87 10.40 -5.43
N GLY A 223 11.97 9.17 -5.96
CA GLY A 223 12.95 8.17 -5.49
C GLY A 223 12.38 7.31 -4.38
N LYS A 224 13.06 6.20 -4.09
CA LYS A 224 12.64 5.29 -3.02
C LYS A 224 13.03 5.87 -1.67
N CYS A 225 12.04 6.15 -0.84
CA CYS A 225 12.27 6.63 0.53
C CYS A 225 11.74 5.61 1.53
N ARG A 226 12.52 5.32 2.56
CA ARG A 226 12.12 4.51 3.71
C ARG A 226 12.20 5.35 4.96
N ILE A 227 11.08 5.44 5.68
CA ILE A 227 10.95 6.17 6.93
C ILE A 227 10.57 5.18 8.02
N VAL A 228 11.36 5.08 9.06
CA VAL A 228 11.10 4.16 10.18
C VAL A 228 11.08 4.94 11.47
N SER A 229 10.03 4.73 12.27
CA SER A 229 9.99 5.30 13.62
C SER A 229 11.06 4.66 14.51
N THR A 230 11.54 5.42 15.46
CA THR A 230 12.45 4.92 16.49
C THR A 230 11.68 4.63 17.79
N HIS A 231 12.40 4.26 18.85
CA HIS A 231 11.81 4.16 20.20
C HIS A 231 11.33 5.52 20.71
N PHE A 232 11.95 6.62 20.24
CA PHE A 232 11.59 7.95 20.69
C PHE A 232 10.42 8.50 19.86
N PRO A 233 9.33 8.95 20.49
CA PRO A 233 8.24 9.62 19.79
C PRO A 233 8.74 10.82 18.98
N GLY A 234 8.29 10.93 17.73
CA GLY A 234 8.67 12.04 16.85
C GLY A 234 10.12 11.99 16.37
N VAL A 235 10.81 10.86 16.50
CA VAL A 235 12.16 10.66 15.92
C VAL A 235 12.09 9.57 14.87
N TRP A 236 12.51 9.92 13.66
CA TRP A 236 12.40 9.07 12.48
C TRP A 236 13.76 8.86 11.85
N ARG A 237 14.03 7.64 11.36
CA ARG A 237 15.16 7.37 10.47
C ARG A 237 14.63 7.43 9.03
N VAL A 238 15.22 8.33 8.24
CA VAL A 238 14.81 8.58 6.86
C VAL A 238 15.94 8.24 5.93
N ASN A 239 15.71 7.28 5.03
CA ASN A 239 16.68 6.78 4.08
C ASN A 239 16.18 6.96 2.66
N TYR A 240 16.96 7.59 1.80
CA TYR A 240 16.69 7.71 0.36
C TYR A 240 17.57 6.77 -0.44
N PHE A 241 16.99 6.13 -1.43
CA PHE A 241 17.66 5.18 -2.30
C PHE A 241 17.43 5.55 -3.77
N ASN A 242 18.41 5.21 -4.62
CA ASN A 242 18.21 5.25 -6.07
C ASN A 242 17.47 4.00 -6.57
N ASP A 243 17.23 3.93 -7.89
CA ASP A 243 16.55 2.79 -8.51
C ASP A 243 17.28 1.47 -8.34
N MET A 244 18.62 1.51 -8.18
CA MET A 244 19.46 0.34 -7.90
C MET A 244 19.51 -0.03 -6.42
N ASN A 245 18.66 0.56 -5.56
CA ASN A 245 18.63 0.40 -4.10
C ASN A 245 19.94 0.80 -3.39
N THR A 246 20.72 1.70 -3.98
CA THR A 246 21.88 2.29 -3.32
C THR A 246 21.42 3.41 -2.40
N LEU A 247 21.91 3.42 -1.18
CA LEU A 247 21.61 4.48 -0.20
C LEU A 247 22.23 5.79 -0.64
N LEU A 248 21.41 6.80 -0.92
CA LEU A 248 21.82 8.15 -1.32
C LEU A 248 21.94 9.09 -0.11
N GLN A 249 20.94 9.04 0.77
CA GLN A 249 20.90 9.87 1.97
C GLN A 249 20.43 9.07 3.18
N ASP A 250 21.04 9.34 4.29
CA ASP A 250 20.77 8.75 5.59
C ASP A 250 20.58 9.89 6.58
N MET A 251 19.36 10.02 7.09
CA MET A 251 18.98 11.15 7.94
C MET A 251 18.24 10.69 9.19
N ILE A 252 18.33 11.50 10.24
CA ILE A 252 17.45 11.43 11.40
C ILE A 252 16.62 12.69 11.40
N GLU A 253 15.30 12.53 11.40
CA GLU A 253 14.36 13.65 11.42
C GLU A 253 13.60 13.64 12.75
N ILE A 254 13.55 14.80 13.41
CA ILE A 254 12.78 15.01 14.63
C ILE A 254 11.60 15.89 14.26
N ALA A 255 10.43 15.26 14.04
CA ALA A 255 9.20 15.87 13.61
C ALA A 255 8.02 15.01 14.12
N ASP A 256 6.83 15.58 14.22
CA ASP A 256 5.62 14.80 14.51
C ASP A 256 5.44 13.72 13.45
N ILE A 257 5.61 14.11 12.18
CA ILE A 257 5.68 13.23 11.01
C ILE A 257 6.55 13.89 9.94
N PRO A 258 7.38 13.14 9.18
CA PRO A 258 8.09 13.67 8.02
C PRO A 258 7.15 14.16 6.93
N ASP A 259 7.37 15.39 6.43
CA ASP A 259 6.50 16.06 5.46
C ASP A 259 6.27 15.27 4.17
N ILE A 260 7.26 14.48 3.75
CA ILE A 260 7.16 13.65 2.53
C ILE A 260 6.04 12.60 2.58
N ALA A 261 5.52 12.31 3.77
CA ALA A 261 4.46 11.33 3.96
C ALA A 261 3.06 11.95 4.06
N VAL A 262 2.93 13.27 3.93
CA VAL A 262 1.70 14.01 4.21
C VAL A 262 1.12 14.60 2.93
N ALA A 263 -0.14 14.27 2.63
CA ALA A 263 -0.88 14.87 1.52
C ALA A 263 -1.28 16.32 1.83
N GLY A 264 -1.14 17.21 0.84
CA GLY A 264 -1.57 18.60 0.95
C GLY A 264 -3.09 18.77 0.83
N SER A 265 -3.58 19.96 1.15
CA SER A 265 -5.00 20.30 0.96
C SER A 265 -5.40 20.24 -0.51
N ASP A 266 -4.56 20.77 -1.39
CA ASP A 266 -4.80 20.81 -2.83
C ASP A 266 -4.87 19.39 -3.41
N ASP A 267 -4.00 18.47 -2.93
CA ASP A 267 -4.01 17.05 -3.32
C ASP A 267 -5.35 16.37 -2.94
N ILE A 268 -5.91 16.72 -1.77
CA ILE A 268 -7.18 16.17 -1.31
C ILE A 268 -8.35 16.74 -2.13
N GLU A 269 -8.28 17.99 -2.58
CA GLU A 269 -9.27 18.58 -3.50
C GLU A 269 -9.25 17.87 -4.85
N ASP A 270 -8.08 17.68 -5.43
CA ASP A 270 -7.88 16.95 -6.69
C ASP A 270 -8.38 15.50 -6.56
N ALA A 271 -8.11 14.85 -5.42
CA ALA A 271 -8.62 13.52 -5.12
C ALA A 271 -10.16 13.46 -5.09
N CYS A 272 -10.81 14.49 -4.53
CA CYS A 272 -12.26 14.59 -4.51
C CYS A 272 -12.83 14.67 -5.93
N GLU A 273 -12.24 15.49 -6.79
CA GLU A 273 -12.64 15.59 -8.20
C GLU A 273 -12.41 14.26 -8.94
N GLY A 274 -11.27 13.63 -8.73
CA GLY A 274 -10.96 12.32 -9.30
C GLY A 274 -11.96 11.23 -8.90
N LEU A 275 -12.36 11.19 -7.62
CA LEU A 275 -13.39 10.26 -7.14
C LEU A 275 -14.76 10.53 -7.77
N LYS A 276 -15.14 11.81 -7.95
CA LYS A 276 -16.39 12.19 -8.65
C LYS A 276 -16.38 11.70 -10.10
N ASN A 277 -15.30 11.94 -10.82
CA ASN A 277 -15.13 11.49 -12.22
C ASN A 277 -15.19 9.96 -12.32
N THR A 278 -14.58 9.25 -11.37
CA THR A 278 -14.63 7.78 -11.29
C THR A 278 -16.05 7.28 -11.04
N LEU A 279 -16.82 7.94 -10.17
CA LEU A 279 -18.21 7.59 -9.91
C LEU A 279 -19.10 7.85 -11.13
N GLU A 280 -18.93 8.95 -11.86
CA GLU A 280 -19.67 9.24 -13.09
C GLU A 280 -19.40 8.16 -14.15
N TRP A 281 -18.13 7.84 -14.36
CA TRP A 281 -17.77 6.74 -15.24
C TRP A 281 -18.41 5.41 -14.81
N LEU A 282 -18.40 5.10 -13.52
CA LEU A 282 -18.96 3.87 -12.99
C LEU A 282 -20.51 3.81 -13.16
N LYS A 283 -21.21 4.94 -13.23
CA LYS A 283 -22.65 4.99 -13.54
C LYS A 283 -22.95 4.52 -14.97
N GLU A 284 -22.05 4.84 -15.89
CA GLU A 284 -22.17 4.45 -17.31
C GLU A 284 -21.66 3.02 -17.57
N TYR A 285 -20.94 2.45 -16.59
CA TYR A 285 -20.37 1.10 -16.72
C TYR A 285 -21.51 0.06 -16.88
N PRO A 286 -21.48 -0.74 -17.96
CA PRO A 286 -22.55 -1.69 -18.24
C PRO A 286 -22.62 -2.75 -17.14
N VAL A 287 -23.73 -2.76 -16.41
CA VAL A 287 -24.04 -3.88 -15.52
C VAL A 287 -24.58 -4.98 -16.43
N THR A 288 -23.73 -5.92 -16.81
CA THR A 288 -24.21 -7.15 -17.42
C THR A 288 -24.94 -7.92 -16.32
N GLU A 289 -26.26 -7.98 -16.37
CA GLU A 289 -27.09 -8.79 -15.45
C GLU A 289 -26.76 -10.29 -15.56
N ASN A 290 -26.02 -10.66 -16.59
CA ASN A 290 -25.50 -11.99 -16.76
C ASN A 290 -24.11 -12.07 -16.11
N GLU A 291 -23.96 -12.94 -15.12
CA GLU A 291 -22.62 -13.43 -14.74
C GLU A 291 -21.86 -13.78 -16.03
N PRO A 292 -20.55 -13.42 -16.13
CA PRO A 292 -19.79 -13.80 -17.32
C PRO A 292 -19.99 -15.28 -17.54
N VAL A 293 -20.37 -15.65 -18.77
CA VAL A 293 -20.56 -17.06 -19.17
C VAL A 293 -19.18 -17.72 -19.19
N VAL A 294 -18.64 -17.96 -18.00
CA VAL A 294 -17.32 -18.55 -17.83
C VAL A 294 -17.45 -20.03 -18.06
N ARG A 295 -16.79 -20.52 -19.10
CA ARG A 295 -16.63 -21.94 -19.32
C ARG A 295 -15.68 -22.52 -18.29
N MET A 296 -16.04 -23.64 -17.72
CA MET A 296 -15.26 -24.32 -16.70
C MET A 296 -14.82 -25.70 -17.18
N GLU A 297 -13.52 -25.97 -17.11
CA GLU A 297 -12.93 -27.24 -17.54
C GLU A 297 -12.61 -28.14 -16.35
N CYS A 298 -12.97 -29.40 -16.49
CA CYS A 298 -12.62 -30.42 -15.50
C CYS A 298 -11.11 -30.74 -15.56
N LYS A 299 -10.38 -30.52 -14.48
CA LYS A 299 -8.94 -30.79 -14.38
C LYS A 299 -8.56 -32.28 -14.54
N VAL A 300 -9.55 -33.20 -14.47
CA VAL A 300 -9.32 -34.63 -14.54
C VAL A 300 -9.53 -35.19 -15.94
N CYS A 301 -10.64 -34.83 -16.60
CA CYS A 301 -11.01 -35.42 -17.89
C CYS A 301 -11.14 -34.39 -19.01
N TRP A 302 -10.88 -33.09 -18.74
CA TRP A 302 -10.92 -31.98 -19.69
C TRP A 302 -12.31 -31.72 -20.30
N TRP A 303 -13.38 -32.30 -19.72
CA TRP A 303 -14.74 -31.96 -20.10
C TRP A 303 -15.07 -30.52 -19.68
N VAL A 304 -15.76 -29.81 -20.58
CA VAL A 304 -16.05 -28.38 -20.38
C VAL A 304 -17.53 -28.21 -20.06
N TYR A 305 -17.82 -27.55 -18.94
CA TYR A 305 -19.14 -27.02 -18.66
C TYR A 305 -19.29 -25.67 -19.38
N ASP A 306 -20.22 -25.60 -20.32
CA ASP A 306 -20.60 -24.35 -20.99
C ASP A 306 -21.99 -23.92 -20.50
N PRO A 307 -22.10 -22.81 -19.75
CA PRO A 307 -23.38 -22.31 -19.27
C PRO A 307 -24.37 -22.04 -20.38
N ALA A 308 -23.91 -21.72 -21.60
CA ALA A 308 -24.82 -21.51 -22.74
C ALA A 308 -25.53 -22.80 -23.22
N LEU A 309 -24.92 -23.96 -22.94
CA LEU A 309 -25.47 -25.26 -23.31
C LEU A 309 -26.17 -25.95 -22.13
N GLY A 310 -25.77 -25.68 -20.90
CA GLY A 310 -26.23 -26.38 -19.71
C GLY A 310 -25.60 -27.79 -19.57
N ASP A 311 -26.32 -28.70 -18.90
CA ASP A 311 -25.91 -30.08 -18.71
C ASP A 311 -27.13 -31.02 -18.76
N ASP A 312 -27.27 -31.77 -19.86
CA ASP A 312 -28.41 -32.67 -20.07
C ASP A 312 -28.39 -33.87 -19.10
N VAL A 313 -27.19 -34.32 -18.65
CA VAL A 313 -27.06 -35.46 -17.74
C VAL A 313 -27.62 -35.11 -16.36
N TRP A 314 -27.33 -33.92 -15.86
CA TRP A 314 -27.84 -33.42 -14.61
C TRP A 314 -29.10 -32.57 -14.72
N GLN A 315 -29.70 -32.51 -15.94
CA GLN A 315 -30.90 -31.72 -16.21
C GLN A 315 -30.76 -30.24 -15.84
N ILE A 316 -29.57 -29.67 -16.05
CA ILE A 316 -29.32 -28.25 -15.89
C ILE A 316 -29.67 -27.53 -17.18
N PRO A 317 -30.64 -26.61 -17.17
CA PRO A 317 -31.03 -25.89 -18.38
C PRO A 317 -29.92 -24.93 -18.85
N PRO A 318 -29.89 -24.57 -20.15
CA PRO A 318 -29.04 -23.50 -20.65
C PRO A 318 -29.27 -22.19 -19.89
N GLY A 319 -28.17 -21.44 -19.67
CA GLY A 319 -28.19 -20.16 -18.98
C GLY A 319 -27.84 -20.24 -17.49
N VAL A 320 -27.56 -21.42 -16.92
CA VAL A 320 -27.19 -21.58 -15.52
C VAL A 320 -25.67 -21.41 -15.38
N PRO A 321 -25.17 -20.41 -14.65
CA PRO A 321 -23.74 -20.24 -14.37
C PRO A 321 -23.19 -21.40 -13.54
N PHE A 322 -21.89 -21.70 -13.69
CA PHE A 322 -21.22 -22.76 -12.91
C PHE A 322 -21.31 -22.57 -11.39
N SER A 323 -21.29 -21.31 -10.92
CA SER A 323 -21.46 -20.94 -9.52
C SER A 323 -22.80 -21.37 -8.94
N GLN A 324 -23.85 -21.35 -9.74
CA GLN A 324 -25.23 -21.69 -9.35
C GLN A 324 -25.58 -23.17 -9.48
N LEU A 325 -24.65 -24.00 -9.98
CA LEU A 325 -24.85 -25.44 -10.00
C LEU A 325 -25.02 -25.98 -8.57
N PRO A 326 -25.90 -26.97 -8.35
CA PRO A 326 -26.10 -27.57 -7.05
C PRO A 326 -24.80 -28.12 -6.44
N ASP A 327 -24.67 -28.12 -5.12
CA ASP A 327 -23.46 -28.61 -4.44
C ASP A 327 -23.15 -30.08 -4.71
N TYR A 328 -24.19 -30.86 -4.99
CA TYR A 328 -24.07 -32.27 -5.35
C TYR A 328 -23.72 -32.51 -6.82
N TRP A 329 -23.68 -31.47 -7.67
CA TRP A 329 -23.32 -31.62 -9.05
C TRP A 329 -21.86 -32.02 -9.21
N CYS A 330 -21.58 -32.92 -10.12
CA CYS A 330 -20.24 -33.39 -10.46
C CYS A 330 -20.10 -33.52 -11.98
N CYS A 331 -18.85 -33.66 -12.44
CA CYS A 331 -18.55 -33.83 -13.86
C CYS A 331 -19.33 -35.01 -14.44
N PRO A 332 -20.11 -34.86 -15.52
CA PRO A 332 -20.91 -35.94 -16.10
C PRO A 332 -20.06 -37.06 -16.72
N VAL A 333 -18.75 -36.84 -16.92
CA VAL A 333 -17.84 -37.81 -17.54
C VAL A 333 -17.02 -38.58 -16.50
N CYS A 334 -16.50 -37.94 -15.44
CA CYS A 334 -15.59 -38.55 -14.51
C CYS A 334 -15.99 -38.38 -13.03
N GLU A 335 -17.17 -37.84 -12.76
CA GLU A 335 -17.74 -37.66 -11.42
C GLU A 335 -16.90 -36.77 -10.49
N THR A 336 -15.95 -35.99 -11.01
CA THR A 336 -15.18 -35.02 -10.24
C THR A 336 -16.08 -33.91 -9.72
N SER A 337 -15.95 -33.55 -8.44
CA SER A 337 -16.71 -32.46 -7.80
C SER A 337 -16.39 -31.09 -8.39
N LYS A 338 -17.24 -30.09 -8.13
CA LYS A 338 -17.09 -28.68 -8.60
C LYS A 338 -15.67 -28.13 -8.30
N SER A 339 -15.06 -28.48 -7.17
CA SER A 339 -13.72 -28.03 -6.79
C SER A 339 -12.60 -28.49 -7.73
N GLY A 340 -12.86 -29.51 -8.53
CA GLY A 340 -11.94 -30.04 -9.55
C GLY A 340 -12.02 -29.32 -10.91
N PHE A 341 -12.70 -28.19 -11.00
CA PHE A 341 -12.81 -27.42 -12.23
C PHE A 341 -11.92 -26.17 -12.20
N MET A 342 -11.57 -25.67 -13.38
CA MET A 342 -10.83 -24.43 -13.58
C MET A 342 -11.44 -23.61 -14.71
N VAL A 343 -11.23 -22.32 -14.69
CA VAL A 343 -11.65 -21.39 -15.76
C VAL A 343 -10.85 -21.70 -17.02
N ILE A 344 -11.52 -21.75 -18.17
CA ILE A 344 -10.83 -21.77 -19.46
C ILE A 344 -10.49 -20.32 -19.79
N ASP A 345 -9.18 -20.03 -19.82
CA ASP A 345 -8.69 -18.76 -20.35
C ASP A 345 -8.72 -18.85 -21.88
N GLU A 346 -9.64 -18.13 -22.54
CA GLU A 346 -9.70 -18.06 -24.01
C GLU A 346 -8.54 -17.23 -24.58
N GLY A 347 -7.32 -17.38 -24.03
CA GLY A 347 -6.09 -16.82 -24.54
C GLY A 347 -5.71 -17.48 -25.87
N ASN A 348 -6.15 -16.89 -26.95
CA ASN A 348 -5.48 -16.77 -28.27
C ASN A 348 -4.67 -17.99 -28.78
N HIS A 349 -5.30 -19.13 -29.00
CA HIS A 349 -4.76 -20.16 -29.89
C HIS A 349 -5.22 -19.93 -31.32
N SER A 350 -4.64 -18.94 -32.01
CA SER A 350 -4.58 -18.98 -33.47
C SER A 350 -3.58 -20.06 -33.87
N CYS A 351 -4.04 -21.28 -34.09
CA CYS A 351 -3.30 -22.23 -34.91
C CYS A 351 -3.13 -21.60 -36.28
N LYS A 352 -1.90 -21.29 -36.65
CA LYS A 352 -1.51 -21.11 -38.06
C LYS A 352 -1.31 -22.50 -38.63
N ASP A 353 -2.18 -22.87 -39.58
CA ASP A 353 -1.90 -23.90 -40.58
C ASP A 353 -0.68 -23.51 -41.43
#